data_c1ec13ffb3d6e0f4bc421cc0cf031aea
#
_entry.id   c1ec13ffb3d6e0f4bc421cc0cf031aea
#
_cell.length_a   1.000
_cell.length_b   1.000
_cell.length_c   1.000
_cell.angle_alpha   90.00
_cell.angle_beta   90.00
_cell.angle_gamma   90.00
#
_symmetry.space_group_name_H-M   'P 1'
#
loop_
_entity.id
_entity.type
_entity.pdbx_description
1 polymer ?
#
loop_
_entity_poly.entity_id
_entity_poly.type
_entity_poly.pdbx_seq_one_letter_code
_entity_poly.pdbx_strand_id
1 'polypeptide(L)'
;MEVRTRAQTIEVFHLLFLRVLGAGQRDWFVLKGDANIRYFFHSPRYSNDIELDFSGREAWKVGDTVGKILEGRALRILAQQAGVEIAEVSAPEQTDTTRRWKVGLSATGHTDLITTKIEFSDRNGSSNDVIAEVVPNGVVVPYGLQSPMVQHYGATAAIEQKIAALALRSETTARDVFDLDLLSRRQRARGVPESLSTEHAGQAASRALEITFDRYVTEVAPFLDPDIAALYDEDQWDRMREVVATWLAKVAESNAVERGRD
;
A
#
# COMPACT_ATOMS: atom_id res chain seq x y z
N MET A 1 -21.77 19.48 1.43
CA MET A 1 -20.79 18.36 1.56
C MET A 1 -19.64 18.73 0.63
N GLU A 2 -18.44 18.79 1.14
CA GLU A 2 -17.25 19.11 0.34
C GLU A 2 -17.01 18.03 -0.72
N VAL A 3 -16.60 18.43 -1.92
CA VAL A 3 -16.31 17.50 -3.01
C VAL A 3 -14.99 16.79 -2.69
N ARG A 4 -15.02 15.46 -2.64
CA ARG A 4 -13.83 14.65 -2.41
C ARG A 4 -12.90 14.69 -3.61
N THR A 5 -11.59 14.62 -3.36
CA THR A 5 -10.61 14.40 -4.41
C THR A 5 -10.75 12.98 -5.01
N ARG A 6 -10.10 12.74 -6.16
CA ARG A 6 -10.03 11.37 -6.74
C ARG A 6 -9.42 10.38 -5.77
N ALA A 7 -8.33 10.75 -5.09
CA ALA A 7 -7.64 9.90 -4.12
C ALA A 7 -8.51 9.57 -2.91
N GLN A 8 -9.23 10.56 -2.37
CA GLN A 8 -10.18 10.36 -1.27
C GLN A 8 -11.37 9.46 -1.67
N THR A 9 -11.85 9.58 -2.91
CA THR A 9 -12.93 8.71 -3.43
C THR A 9 -12.47 7.26 -3.52
N ILE A 10 -11.25 7.02 -3.99
CA ILE A 10 -10.63 5.68 -4.02
C ILE A 10 -10.47 5.13 -2.60
N GLU A 11 -9.96 5.94 -1.67
CA GLU A 11 -9.78 5.52 -0.27
C GLU A 11 -11.09 5.12 0.39
N VAL A 12 -12.17 5.88 0.18
CA VAL A 12 -13.52 5.52 0.65
C VAL A 12 -13.94 4.16 0.10
N PHE A 13 -13.78 3.92 -1.20
CA PHE A 13 -14.13 2.64 -1.82
C PHE A 13 -13.30 1.49 -1.23
N HIS A 14 -11.98 1.66 -1.07
CA HIS A 14 -11.10 0.65 -0.48
C HIS A 14 -11.50 0.29 0.96
N LEU A 15 -11.83 1.27 1.78
CA LEU A 15 -12.30 1.06 3.16
C LEU A 15 -13.62 0.30 3.22
N LEU A 16 -14.56 0.62 2.32
CA LEU A 16 -15.84 -0.09 2.22
C LEU A 16 -15.66 -1.52 1.69
N PHE A 17 -14.78 -1.71 0.71
CA PHE A 17 -14.41 -3.04 0.22
C PHE A 17 -13.81 -3.90 1.34
N LEU A 18 -12.83 -3.38 2.09
CA LEU A 18 -12.24 -4.07 3.24
C LEU A 18 -13.26 -4.40 4.32
N ARG A 19 -14.21 -3.50 4.56
CA ARG A 19 -15.30 -3.75 5.52
C ARG A 19 -16.17 -4.93 5.11
N VAL A 20 -16.54 -5.02 3.85
CA VAL A 20 -17.36 -6.13 3.34
C VAL A 20 -16.57 -7.42 3.28
N LEU A 21 -15.33 -7.37 2.79
CA LEU A 21 -14.41 -8.51 2.75
C LEU A 21 -14.15 -9.06 4.15
N GLY A 22 -13.90 -8.19 5.13
CA GLY A 22 -13.64 -8.55 6.52
C GLY A 22 -14.87 -8.92 7.35
N ALA A 23 -16.09 -8.88 6.79
CA ALA A 23 -17.29 -9.31 7.50
C ALA A 23 -17.36 -10.85 7.67
N GLY A 24 -16.66 -11.62 6.82
CA GLY A 24 -16.54 -13.07 6.90
C GLY A 24 -15.26 -13.53 7.62
N GLN A 25 -14.76 -14.71 7.25
CA GLN A 25 -13.44 -15.18 7.67
C GLN A 25 -12.35 -14.24 7.17
N ARG A 26 -11.40 -13.88 8.04
CA ARG A 26 -10.36 -12.87 7.80
C ARG A 26 -8.96 -13.44 7.74
N ASP A 27 -8.78 -14.68 8.08
CA ASP A 27 -7.51 -15.39 8.26
C ASP A 27 -6.82 -15.79 6.94
N TRP A 28 -7.48 -15.60 5.81
CA TRP A 28 -6.98 -16.02 4.51
C TRP A 28 -6.37 -14.88 3.66
N PHE A 29 -6.45 -13.62 4.11
CA PHE A 29 -5.87 -12.48 3.40
C PHE A 29 -5.16 -11.52 4.32
N VAL A 30 -4.12 -10.85 3.80
CA VAL A 30 -3.32 -9.87 4.51
C VAL A 30 -3.14 -8.63 3.62
N LEU A 31 -3.49 -7.46 4.13
CA LEU A 31 -3.30 -6.18 3.42
C LEU A 31 -1.81 -5.86 3.34
N LYS A 32 -1.36 -5.46 2.15
CA LYS A 32 0.01 -5.05 1.85
C LYS A 32 0.10 -3.74 1.07
N GLY A 33 1.33 -3.37 0.72
CA GLY A 33 1.61 -2.27 -0.20
C GLY A 33 1.22 -0.90 0.33
N ASP A 34 0.89 -0.01 -0.58
CA ASP A 34 0.66 1.41 -0.31
C ASP A 34 -0.52 1.65 0.65
N ALA A 35 -1.61 0.89 0.50
CA ALA A 35 -2.78 0.98 1.37
C ALA A 35 -2.47 0.56 2.81
N ASN A 36 -1.63 -0.47 3.02
CA ASN A 36 -1.15 -0.84 4.35
C ASN A 36 -0.38 0.32 4.99
N ILE A 37 0.54 0.92 4.25
CA ILE A 37 1.36 2.04 4.74
C ILE A 37 0.49 3.26 5.04
N ARG A 38 -0.48 3.55 4.19
CA ARG A 38 -1.44 4.63 4.39
C ARG A 38 -2.24 4.46 5.68
N TYR A 39 -2.78 3.28 5.92
CA TYR A 39 -3.72 3.08 7.02
C TYR A 39 -3.01 2.86 8.36
N PHE A 40 -1.97 2.04 8.41
CA PHE A 40 -1.39 1.58 9.67
C PHE A 40 -0.06 2.27 10.02
N PHE A 41 0.60 2.92 9.07
CA PHE A 41 1.85 3.66 9.32
C PHE A 41 1.71 5.17 9.12
N HIS A 42 0.47 5.67 9.01
CA HIS A 42 0.15 7.10 8.94
C HIS A 42 0.82 7.82 7.76
N SER A 43 0.96 7.15 6.62
CA SER A 43 1.45 7.83 5.43
C SER A 43 0.49 8.94 5.02
N PRO A 44 0.97 10.15 4.72
CA PRO A 44 0.11 11.19 4.14
C PRO A 44 -0.28 10.86 2.68
N ARG A 45 0.43 9.92 2.04
CA ARG A 45 0.23 9.54 0.65
C ARG A 45 -0.94 8.56 0.52
N TYR A 46 -1.92 8.94 -0.27
CA TYR A 46 -3.04 8.06 -0.66
C TYR A 46 -2.57 6.90 -1.53
N SER A 47 -3.29 5.77 -1.45
CA SER A 47 -3.07 4.63 -2.32
C SER A 47 -4.04 4.65 -3.50
N ASN A 48 -3.52 4.45 -4.71
CA ASN A 48 -4.36 4.32 -5.91
C ASN A 48 -4.99 2.93 -6.05
N ASP A 49 -4.33 1.91 -5.53
CA ASP A 49 -4.72 0.51 -5.65
C ASP A 49 -4.74 -0.15 -4.26
N ILE A 50 -5.47 -1.24 -4.11
CA ILE A 50 -5.44 -2.05 -2.90
C ILE A 50 -4.86 -3.43 -3.22
N GLU A 51 -3.82 -3.79 -2.50
CA GLU A 51 -3.08 -5.03 -2.68
C GLU A 51 -3.20 -5.91 -1.45
N LEU A 52 -3.52 -7.18 -1.65
CA LEU A 52 -3.64 -8.18 -0.60
C LEU A 52 -2.89 -9.46 -0.99
N ASP A 53 -2.27 -10.09 -0.01
CA ASP A 53 -1.81 -11.46 -0.18
C ASP A 53 -2.90 -12.41 0.33
N PHE A 54 -3.01 -13.58 -0.29
CA PHE A 54 -3.87 -14.65 0.20
C PHE A 54 -3.06 -15.93 0.46
N SER A 55 -3.50 -16.71 1.42
CA SER A 55 -2.91 -18.01 1.76
C SER A 55 -3.96 -18.97 2.30
N GLY A 56 -3.67 -20.27 2.25
CA GLY A 56 -4.58 -21.30 2.79
C GLY A 56 -5.90 -21.43 2.03
N ARG A 57 -6.01 -20.83 0.82
CA ARG A 57 -7.22 -20.83 0.00
C ARG A 57 -6.85 -20.93 -1.47
N GLU A 58 -7.63 -21.68 -2.23
CA GLU A 58 -7.44 -21.81 -3.68
C GLU A 58 -7.78 -20.50 -4.40
N ALA A 59 -6.98 -20.11 -5.38
CA ALA A 59 -7.13 -18.85 -6.11
C ALA A 59 -8.52 -18.65 -6.73
N TRP A 60 -9.15 -19.70 -7.24
CA TRP A 60 -10.49 -19.60 -7.79
C TRP A 60 -11.55 -19.26 -6.73
N LYS A 61 -11.38 -19.73 -5.47
CA LYS A 61 -12.27 -19.35 -4.35
C LYS A 61 -12.11 -17.88 -3.96
N VAL A 62 -10.88 -17.35 -4.05
CA VAL A 62 -10.60 -15.92 -3.89
C VAL A 62 -11.34 -15.15 -4.98
N GLY A 63 -11.20 -15.59 -6.24
CA GLY A 63 -11.89 -15.00 -7.39
C GLY A 63 -13.41 -14.95 -7.23
N ASP A 64 -14.03 -16.06 -6.84
CA ASP A 64 -15.47 -16.17 -6.60
C ASP A 64 -15.93 -15.26 -5.45
N THR A 65 -15.17 -15.22 -4.35
CA THR A 65 -15.49 -14.37 -3.17
C THR A 65 -15.45 -12.89 -3.53
N VAL A 66 -14.37 -12.44 -4.16
CA VAL A 66 -14.19 -11.02 -4.53
C VAL A 66 -15.19 -10.60 -5.60
N GLY A 67 -15.42 -11.45 -6.61
CA GLY A 67 -16.45 -11.21 -7.63
C GLY A 67 -17.83 -10.99 -7.00
N LYS A 68 -18.26 -11.89 -6.09
CA LYS A 68 -19.52 -11.77 -5.35
C LYS A 68 -19.61 -10.50 -4.49
N ILE A 69 -18.48 -10.03 -3.93
CA ILE A 69 -18.44 -8.78 -3.18
C ILE A 69 -18.66 -7.58 -4.12
N LEU A 70 -17.93 -7.52 -5.23
CA LEU A 70 -17.96 -6.40 -6.17
C LEU A 70 -19.31 -6.28 -6.90
N GLU A 71 -19.94 -7.40 -7.20
CA GLU A 71 -21.28 -7.47 -7.79
C GLU A 71 -22.40 -7.35 -6.74
N GLY A 72 -22.04 -7.56 -5.47
CA GLY A 72 -22.96 -7.71 -4.37
C GLY A 72 -23.68 -6.42 -3.96
N ARG A 73 -24.92 -6.56 -3.54
CA ARG A 73 -25.77 -5.45 -3.09
C ARG A 73 -25.19 -4.72 -1.87
N ALA A 74 -24.51 -5.44 -0.95
CA ALA A 74 -24.01 -4.87 0.29
C ALA A 74 -22.97 -3.77 0.03
N LEU A 75 -21.95 -4.04 -0.80
CA LEU A 75 -20.94 -3.05 -1.15
C LEU A 75 -21.55 -1.87 -1.92
N ARG A 76 -22.43 -2.14 -2.88
CA ARG A 76 -23.08 -1.08 -3.67
C ARG A 76 -23.90 -0.11 -2.82
N ILE A 77 -24.67 -0.62 -1.85
CA ILE A 77 -25.44 0.22 -0.92
C ILE A 77 -24.51 1.08 -0.07
N LEU A 78 -23.45 0.49 0.52
CA LEU A 78 -22.50 1.23 1.33
C LEU A 78 -21.77 2.30 0.51
N ALA A 79 -21.37 1.99 -0.72
CA ALA A 79 -20.75 2.93 -1.62
C ALA A 79 -21.69 4.11 -1.94
N GLN A 80 -22.93 3.84 -2.31
CA GLN A 80 -23.94 4.88 -2.58
C GLN A 80 -24.20 5.78 -1.37
N GLN A 81 -24.32 5.20 -0.16
CA GLN A 81 -24.46 5.96 1.08
C GLN A 81 -23.27 6.88 1.34
N ALA A 82 -22.07 6.46 0.91
CA ALA A 82 -20.86 7.27 0.97
C ALA A 82 -20.69 8.21 -0.24
N GLY A 83 -21.65 8.31 -1.15
CA GLY A 83 -21.59 9.18 -2.34
C GLY A 83 -20.63 8.68 -3.42
N VAL A 84 -20.39 7.37 -3.48
CA VAL A 84 -19.58 6.69 -4.50
C VAL A 84 -20.44 5.64 -5.20
N GLU A 85 -20.38 5.58 -6.52
CA GLU A 85 -21.05 4.56 -7.32
C GLU A 85 -20.01 3.66 -8.00
N ILE A 86 -20.23 2.35 -7.96
CA ILE A 86 -19.43 1.37 -8.71
C ILE A 86 -20.04 1.26 -10.11
N ALA A 87 -19.43 1.99 -11.07
CA ALA A 87 -19.92 2.07 -12.43
C ALA A 87 -19.47 0.89 -13.29
N GLU A 88 -18.23 0.47 -13.15
CA GLU A 88 -17.62 -0.60 -13.95
C GLU A 88 -16.78 -1.54 -13.09
N VAL A 89 -16.82 -2.82 -13.44
CA VAL A 89 -15.93 -3.85 -12.86
C VAL A 89 -15.45 -4.75 -13.99
N SER A 90 -14.14 -4.96 -14.08
CA SER A 90 -13.53 -5.93 -14.98
C SER A 90 -12.46 -6.74 -14.27
N ALA A 91 -12.20 -7.95 -14.75
CA ALA A 91 -11.26 -8.90 -14.15
C ALA A 91 -10.19 -9.31 -15.19
N PRO A 92 -9.22 -8.42 -15.51
CA PRO A 92 -8.30 -8.61 -16.63
C PRO A 92 -7.25 -9.72 -16.40
N GLU A 93 -6.99 -10.06 -15.14
CA GLU A 93 -5.99 -11.08 -14.79
C GLU A 93 -6.52 -11.99 -13.69
N GLN A 94 -6.67 -13.27 -14.04
CA GLN A 94 -7.24 -14.30 -13.16
C GLN A 94 -6.40 -15.57 -13.27
N THR A 95 -5.15 -15.52 -12.76
CA THR A 95 -4.22 -16.64 -12.75
C THR A 95 -4.25 -17.39 -11.41
N ASP A 96 -3.52 -18.47 -11.28
CA ASP A 96 -3.42 -19.21 -10.01
C ASP A 96 -2.62 -18.46 -8.93
N THR A 97 -1.78 -17.51 -9.33
CA THR A 97 -0.94 -16.73 -8.41
C THR A 97 -1.39 -15.29 -8.24
N THR A 98 -2.20 -14.76 -9.18
CA THR A 98 -2.64 -13.35 -9.15
C THR A 98 -4.08 -13.23 -9.62
N ARG A 99 -4.89 -12.55 -8.84
CA ARG A 99 -6.26 -12.17 -9.16
C ARG A 99 -6.38 -10.65 -9.14
N ARG A 100 -6.76 -10.04 -10.26
CA ARG A 100 -6.84 -8.58 -10.39
C ARG A 100 -8.19 -8.14 -10.92
N TRP A 101 -8.75 -7.12 -10.31
CA TRP A 101 -9.94 -6.42 -10.78
C TRP A 101 -9.60 -4.95 -11.00
N LYS A 102 -10.16 -4.38 -12.06
CA LYS A 102 -10.22 -2.95 -12.28
C LYS A 102 -11.64 -2.49 -11.97
N VAL A 103 -11.74 -1.41 -11.19
CA VAL A 103 -13.02 -0.84 -10.77
C VAL A 103 -13.07 0.61 -11.20
N GLY A 104 -14.12 0.96 -11.93
CA GLY A 104 -14.47 2.33 -12.30
C GLY A 104 -15.50 2.87 -11.33
N LEU A 105 -15.18 4.01 -10.70
CA LEU A 105 -16.03 4.68 -9.73
C LEU A 105 -16.54 6.00 -10.32
N SER A 106 -17.80 6.33 -10.07
CA SER A 106 -18.33 7.67 -10.25
C SER A 106 -18.65 8.32 -8.90
N ALA A 107 -18.42 9.63 -8.79
CA ALA A 107 -18.69 10.38 -7.59
C ALA A 107 -19.05 11.83 -7.93
N THR A 108 -19.82 12.48 -7.06
CA THR A 108 -20.22 13.88 -7.24
C THR A 108 -18.99 14.79 -7.37
N GLY A 109 -19.01 15.66 -8.38
CA GLY A 109 -17.91 16.59 -8.67
C GLY A 109 -16.85 16.08 -9.64
N HIS A 110 -16.99 14.85 -10.13
CA HIS A 110 -16.12 14.27 -11.15
C HIS A 110 -16.93 13.93 -12.40
N THR A 111 -16.43 14.33 -13.58
CA THR A 111 -17.03 14.03 -14.89
C THR A 111 -16.55 12.69 -15.43
N ASP A 112 -15.32 12.32 -15.11
CA ASP A 112 -14.67 11.10 -15.59
C ASP A 112 -14.70 10.02 -14.54
N LEU A 113 -14.67 8.76 -14.98
CA LEU A 113 -14.51 7.63 -14.08
C LEU A 113 -13.18 7.70 -13.32
N ILE A 114 -13.27 7.44 -12.04
CA ILE A 114 -12.12 7.29 -11.15
C ILE A 114 -11.77 5.81 -11.11
N THR A 115 -10.59 5.44 -11.58
CA THR A 115 -10.20 4.03 -11.69
C THR A 115 -9.29 3.62 -10.55
N THR A 116 -9.53 2.43 -10.01
CA THR A 116 -8.67 1.76 -9.02
C THR A 116 -8.55 0.28 -9.33
N LYS A 117 -7.62 -0.41 -8.67
CA LYS A 117 -7.43 -1.85 -8.78
C LYS A 117 -7.51 -2.53 -7.42
N ILE A 118 -8.00 -3.74 -7.45
CA ILE A 118 -7.91 -4.68 -6.34
C ILE A 118 -7.05 -5.85 -6.83
N GLU A 119 -5.99 -6.16 -6.10
CA GLU A 119 -5.09 -7.25 -6.45
C GLU A 119 -4.92 -8.21 -5.27
N PHE A 120 -5.06 -9.49 -5.55
CA PHE A 120 -4.71 -10.56 -4.63
C PHE A 120 -3.56 -11.38 -5.23
N SER A 121 -2.50 -11.57 -4.45
CA SER A 121 -1.35 -12.39 -4.83
C SER A 121 -1.22 -13.60 -3.91
N ASP A 122 -0.98 -14.78 -4.49
CA ASP A 122 -0.66 -15.97 -3.70
C ASP A 122 0.74 -15.83 -3.10
N ARG A 123 0.86 -16.03 -1.81
CA ARG A 123 2.14 -16.05 -1.12
C ARG A 123 2.38 -17.39 -0.42
N ASN A 124 3.09 -18.24 -1.10
CA ASN A 124 3.76 -19.37 -0.50
C ASN A 124 5.01 -18.87 0.24
N GLY A 125 4.93 -18.66 1.56
CA GLY A 125 6.06 -18.25 2.39
C GLY A 125 6.04 -16.77 2.83
N SER A 126 4.88 -16.28 3.25
CA SER A 126 4.74 -14.92 3.80
C SER A 126 5.49 -14.74 5.13
N SER A 127 5.97 -13.51 5.36
CA SER A 127 6.49 -13.07 6.66
C SER A 127 5.49 -13.39 7.78
N ASN A 128 6.01 -13.82 8.94
CA ASN A 128 5.21 -14.02 10.16
C ASN A 128 4.83 -12.69 10.84
N ASP A 129 5.29 -11.53 10.30
CA ASP A 129 4.97 -10.19 10.82
C ASP A 129 3.60 -9.74 10.31
N VAL A 130 2.54 -10.40 10.79
CA VAL A 130 1.14 -10.09 10.49
C VAL A 130 0.41 -9.67 11.76
N ILE A 131 -0.30 -8.54 11.66
CA ILE A 131 -1.04 -7.93 12.76
C ILE A 131 -2.52 -7.85 12.36
N ALA A 132 -3.41 -8.18 13.31
CA ALA A 132 -4.86 -8.03 13.12
C ALA A 132 -5.36 -6.86 13.99
N GLU A 133 -5.75 -5.76 13.36
CA GLU A 133 -6.27 -4.59 14.05
C GLU A 133 -7.30 -3.82 13.23
N VAL A 134 -8.01 -2.90 13.89
CA VAL A 134 -8.96 -2.00 13.22
C VAL A 134 -8.20 -0.87 12.54
N VAL A 135 -8.65 -0.48 11.34
CA VAL A 135 -8.12 0.72 10.68
C VAL A 135 -8.29 1.93 11.60
N PRO A 136 -7.23 2.71 11.85
CA PRO A 136 -7.25 3.82 12.79
C PRO A 136 -8.35 4.86 12.47
N ASN A 137 -8.97 5.41 13.52
CA ASN A 137 -10.03 6.40 13.40
C ASN A 137 -9.64 7.63 12.56
N GLY A 138 -8.37 8.04 12.61
CA GLY A 138 -7.84 9.16 11.80
C GLY A 138 -8.02 8.96 10.30
N VAL A 139 -8.13 7.71 9.83
CA VAL A 139 -8.36 7.38 8.42
C VAL A 139 -9.86 7.37 8.06
N VAL A 140 -10.72 6.84 8.93
CA VAL A 140 -12.14 6.58 8.59
C VAL A 140 -13.09 7.69 9.00
N VAL A 141 -12.82 8.40 10.12
CA VAL A 141 -13.69 9.46 10.66
C VAL A 141 -13.90 10.62 9.69
N PRO A 142 -12.89 11.09 8.92
CA PRO A 142 -13.11 12.14 7.92
C PRO A 142 -14.17 11.79 6.88
N TYR A 143 -14.44 10.50 6.66
CA TYR A 143 -15.44 9.99 5.73
C TYR A 143 -16.76 9.58 6.39
N GLY A 144 -16.85 9.64 7.71
CA GLY A 144 -18.02 9.14 8.47
C GLY A 144 -18.17 7.62 8.39
N LEU A 145 -17.09 6.88 8.15
CA LEU A 145 -17.09 5.44 8.00
C LEU A 145 -16.78 4.72 9.32
N GLN A 146 -17.22 3.48 9.43
CA GLN A 146 -16.84 2.58 10.50
C GLN A 146 -15.51 1.91 10.16
N SER A 147 -14.62 1.80 11.15
CA SER A 147 -13.33 1.13 11.01
C SER A 147 -13.47 -0.36 10.72
N PRO A 148 -12.98 -0.86 9.57
CA PRO A 148 -12.89 -2.29 9.34
C PRO A 148 -11.77 -2.90 10.17
N MET A 149 -11.97 -4.17 10.60
CA MET A 149 -10.90 -5.01 11.15
C MET A 149 -10.17 -5.66 9.99
N VAL A 150 -8.84 -5.57 9.93
CA VAL A 150 -8.02 -6.08 8.83
C VAL A 150 -6.78 -6.77 9.37
N GLN A 151 -6.38 -7.88 8.74
CA GLN A 151 -5.01 -8.38 8.87
C GLN A 151 -4.13 -7.62 7.91
N HIS A 152 -2.99 -7.14 8.39
CA HIS A 152 -2.03 -6.38 7.59
C HIS A 152 -0.60 -6.73 7.98
N TYR A 153 0.36 -6.44 7.09
CA TYR A 153 1.76 -6.63 7.40
C TYR A 153 2.27 -5.57 8.37
N GLY A 154 3.03 -6.02 9.37
CA GLY A 154 3.75 -5.16 10.30
C GLY A 154 4.90 -4.39 9.66
N ALA A 155 5.61 -3.61 10.48
CA ALA A 155 6.63 -2.68 9.98
C ALA A 155 7.81 -3.38 9.31
N THR A 156 8.29 -4.49 9.86
CA THR A 156 9.41 -5.26 9.32
C THR A 156 9.08 -5.79 7.93
N ALA A 157 7.95 -6.48 7.80
CA ALA A 157 7.51 -7.01 6.51
C ALA A 157 7.24 -5.90 5.47
N ALA A 158 6.64 -4.78 5.88
CA ALA A 158 6.41 -3.65 4.99
C ALA A 158 7.72 -3.04 4.46
N ILE A 159 8.74 -2.91 5.32
CA ILE A 159 10.07 -2.44 4.94
C ILE A 159 10.73 -3.42 3.95
N GLU A 160 10.73 -4.72 4.26
CA GLU A 160 11.30 -5.75 3.36
C GLU A 160 10.66 -5.74 1.99
N GLN A 161 9.33 -5.62 1.93
CA GLN A 161 8.59 -5.50 0.67
C GLN A 161 9.02 -4.26 -0.12
N LYS A 162 9.22 -3.12 0.53
CA LYS A 162 9.65 -1.88 -0.13
C LYS A 162 11.12 -1.92 -0.56
N ILE A 163 12.01 -2.54 0.22
CA ILE A 163 13.40 -2.79 -0.18
C ILE A 163 13.44 -3.69 -1.41
N ALA A 164 12.71 -4.81 -1.40
CA ALA A 164 12.65 -5.71 -2.54
C ALA A 164 12.04 -5.04 -3.79
N ALA A 165 10.98 -4.24 -3.62
CA ALA A 165 10.37 -3.49 -4.70
C ALA A 165 11.36 -2.49 -5.32
N LEU A 166 12.05 -1.70 -4.50
CA LEU A 166 13.04 -0.73 -4.97
C LEU A 166 14.22 -1.39 -5.67
N ALA A 167 14.67 -2.55 -5.17
CA ALA A 167 15.82 -3.27 -5.73
C ALA A 167 15.46 -4.04 -7.03
N LEU A 168 14.30 -4.69 -7.09
CA LEU A 168 14.04 -5.73 -8.10
C LEU A 168 13.10 -5.31 -9.23
N ARG A 169 12.32 -4.25 -9.08
CA ARG A 169 11.45 -3.78 -10.17
C ARG A 169 12.29 -3.38 -11.38
N SER A 170 11.78 -3.63 -12.59
CA SER A 170 12.39 -3.14 -13.84
C SER A 170 12.54 -1.62 -13.84
N GLU A 171 11.52 -0.91 -13.32
CA GLU A 171 11.54 0.53 -13.13
C GLU A 171 11.40 0.86 -11.64
N THR A 172 12.34 1.66 -11.13
CA THR A 172 12.27 2.21 -9.77
C THR A 172 11.12 3.21 -9.67
N THR A 173 10.53 3.35 -8.49
CA THR A 173 9.47 4.34 -8.25
C THR A 173 9.81 5.24 -7.07
N ALA A 174 9.53 6.53 -7.21
CA ALA A 174 9.70 7.51 -6.14
C ALA A 174 8.86 7.17 -4.89
N ARG A 175 7.74 6.48 -5.09
CA ARG A 175 6.88 6.01 -4.00
C ARG A 175 7.59 5.10 -3.03
N ASP A 176 8.46 4.21 -3.52
CA ASP A 176 9.17 3.27 -2.65
C ASP A 176 10.19 3.97 -1.77
N VAL A 177 10.87 5.04 -2.26
CA VAL A 177 11.74 5.89 -1.45
C VAL A 177 10.96 6.68 -0.41
N PHE A 178 9.84 7.29 -0.80
CA PHE A 178 8.98 8.05 0.10
C PHE A 178 8.46 7.17 1.26
N ASP A 179 7.98 5.97 0.94
CA ASP A 179 7.47 5.03 1.92
C ASP A 179 8.59 4.48 2.82
N LEU A 180 9.78 4.21 2.27
CA LEU A 180 10.94 3.77 3.07
C LEU A 180 11.42 4.87 4.01
N ASP A 181 11.41 6.15 3.61
CA ASP A 181 11.73 7.23 4.54
C ASP A 181 10.79 7.22 5.74
N LEU A 182 9.48 7.13 5.49
CA LEU A 182 8.46 7.07 6.54
C LEU A 182 8.65 5.86 7.46
N LEU A 183 8.71 4.67 6.90
CA LEU A 183 8.80 3.40 7.64
C LEU A 183 10.11 3.30 8.44
N SER A 184 11.22 3.76 7.88
CA SER A 184 12.55 3.65 8.51
C SER A 184 12.80 4.67 9.62
N ARG A 185 11.99 5.74 9.74
CA ARG A 185 12.24 6.81 10.74
C ARG A 185 12.38 6.27 12.17
N ARG A 186 11.53 5.31 12.57
CA ARG A 186 11.59 4.68 13.90
C ARG A 186 12.80 3.76 14.04
N GLN A 187 13.13 3.00 13.00
CA GLN A 187 14.28 2.09 12.97
C GLN A 187 15.60 2.86 12.97
N ARG A 188 15.70 3.99 12.24
CA ARG A 188 16.89 4.84 12.25
C ARG A 188 17.26 5.32 13.65
N ALA A 189 16.27 5.55 14.51
CA ALA A 189 16.50 5.95 15.90
C ALA A 189 16.91 4.79 16.82
N ARG A 190 16.60 3.53 16.48
CA ARG A 190 16.80 2.35 17.31
C ARG A 190 17.87 1.37 16.78
N GLY A 191 18.41 1.63 15.59
CA GLY A 191 19.27 0.68 14.86
C GLY A 191 18.48 -0.18 13.87
N VAL A 192 19.19 -1.07 13.18
CA VAL A 192 18.58 -2.04 12.25
C VAL A 192 18.01 -3.20 13.06
N PRO A 193 16.75 -3.62 12.86
CA PRO A 193 16.22 -4.81 13.52
C PRO A 193 16.97 -6.07 13.07
N GLU A 194 17.37 -6.92 14.00
CA GLU A 194 18.02 -8.21 13.70
C GLU A 194 17.14 -9.13 12.82
N SER A 195 15.81 -9.00 12.93
CA SER A 195 14.85 -9.78 12.16
C SER A 195 14.67 -9.29 10.71
N LEU A 196 15.29 -8.15 10.32
CA LEU A 196 15.14 -7.59 8.99
C LEU A 196 16.02 -8.34 7.98
N SER A 197 15.40 -9.10 7.08
CA SER A 197 16.10 -9.68 5.94
C SER A 197 16.45 -8.61 4.91
N THR A 198 17.72 -8.52 4.51
CA THR A 198 18.23 -7.36 3.81
C THR A 198 19.06 -7.72 2.57
N GLU A 199 18.71 -8.87 1.96
CA GLU A 199 19.42 -9.40 0.78
C GLU A 199 19.58 -8.35 -0.33
N HIS A 200 18.60 -7.43 -0.46
CA HIS A 200 18.56 -6.45 -1.55
C HIS A 200 18.86 -5.01 -1.11
N ALA A 201 19.24 -4.79 0.16
CA ALA A 201 19.39 -3.45 0.70
C ALA A 201 20.47 -2.61 -0.01
N GLY A 202 21.60 -3.22 -0.37
CA GLY A 202 22.67 -2.52 -1.10
C GLY A 202 22.25 -2.05 -2.50
N GLN A 203 21.54 -2.91 -3.23
CA GLN A 203 20.98 -2.54 -4.54
C GLN A 203 19.90 -1.46 -4.42
N ALA A 204 19.02 -1.58 -3.44
CA ALA A 204 18.00 -0.58 -3.15
C ALA A 204 18.62 0.78 -2.79
N ALA A 205 19.72 0.80 -2.02
CA ALA A 205 20.46 2.02 -1.68
C ALA A 205 20.95 2.76 -2.93
N SER A 206 21.60 2.05 -3.85
CA SER A 206 22.08 2.65 -5.11
C SER A 206 20.91 3.20 -5.93
N ARG A 207 19.83 2.43 -6.09
CA ARG A 207 18.67 2.82 -6.89
C ARG A 207 17.89 3.98 -6.28
N ALA A 208 17.88 4.14 -4.95
CA ALA A 208 17.25 5.29 -4.30
C ALA A 208 17.86 6.61 -4.76
N LEU A 209 19.17 6.66 -4.98
CA LEU A 209 19.88 7.86 -5.42
C LEU A 209 19.65 8.21 -6.90
N GLU A 210 19.19 7.27 -7.72
CA GLU A 210 18.89 7.48 -9.13
C GLU A 210 17.54 8.16 -9.38
N ILE A 211 16.65 8.20 -8.37
CA ILE A 211 15.28 8.69 -8.55
C ILE A 211 15.26 10.22 -8.43
N THR A 212 14.96 10.88 -9.52
CA THR A 212 14.94 12.35 -9.63
C THR A 212 13.74 12.99 -8.95
N PHE A 213 13.80 14.30 -8.72
CA PHE A 213 12.66 15.09 -8.21
C PHE A 213 11.46 15.07 -9.18
N ASP A 214 11.68 15.04 -10.49
CA ASP A 214 10.60 14.90 -11.48
C ASP A 214 9.77 13.63 -11.27
N ARG A 215 10.41 12.55 -10.81
CA ARG A 215 9.71 11.31 -10.44
C ARG A 215 8.86 11.49 -9.18
N TYR A 216 9.34 12.26 -8.18
CA TYR A 216 8.52 12.63 -7.03
C TYR A 216 7.28 13.43 -7.47
N VAL A 217 7.46 14.45 -8.31
CA VAL A 217 6.38 15.31 -8.80
C VAL A 217 5.31 14.51 -9.56
N THR A 218 5.70 13.49 -10.32
CA THR A 218 4.78 12.70 -11.13
C THR A 218 4.19 11.50 -10.40
N GLU A 219 4.90 10.90 -9.43
CA GLU A 219 4.52 9.62 -8.83
C GLU A 219 4.06 9.72 -7.37
N VAL A 220 4.46 10.76 -6.65
CA VAL A 220 4.16 10.93 -5.22
C VAL A 220 3.24 12.12 -4.98
N ALA A 221 3.62 13.30 -5.45
CA ALA A 221 2.89 14.56 -5.20
C ALA A 221 1.40 14.49 -5.56
N PRO A 222 0.96 13.86 -6.68
CA PRO A 222 -0.47 13.75 -7.01
C PRO A 222 -1.31 12.94 -6.01
N PHE A 223 -0.66 12.17 -5.13
CA PHE A 223 -1.29 11.35 -4.11
C PHE A 223 -1.13 11.93 -2.70
N LEU A 224 -0.69 13.17 -2.58
CA LEU A 224 -0.64 13.94 -1.34
C LEU A 224 -1.70 15.04 -1.36
N ASP A 225 -2.13 15.48 -0.19
CA ASP A 225 -2.86 16.73 -0.08
C ASP A 225 -1.93 17.88 -0.53
N PRO A 226 -2.44 18.92 -1.23
CA PRO A 226 -1.61 19.98 -1.81
C PRO A 226 -0.66 20.65 -0.83
N ASP A 227 -1.13 20.92 0.40
CA ASP A 227 -0.32 21.53 1.45
C ASP A 227 0.83 20.63 1.90
N ILE A 228 0.62 19.32 1.87
CA ILE A 228 1.66 18.35 2.20
C ILE A 228 2.64 18.20 1.03
N ALA A 229 2.14 18.14 -0.21
CA ALA A 229 3.00 18.08 -1.40
C ALA A 229 3.94 19.28 -1.49
N ALA A 230 3.46 20.48 -1.14
CA ALA A 230 4.24 21.72 -1.14
C ALA A 230 5.37 21.76 -0.11
N LEU A 231 5.41 20.85 0.87
CA LEU A 231 6.52 20.74 1.82
C LEU A 231 7.78 20.12 1.23
N TYR A 232 7.68 19.51 0.04
CA TYR A 232 8.77 18.79 -0.60
C TYR A 232 9.21 19.52 -1.88
N ASP A 233 10.25 20.33 -1.78
CA ASP A 233 11.01 20.87 -2.89
C ASP A 233 12.12 19.89 -3.33
N GLU A 234 12.90 20.25 -4.34
CA GLU A 234 14.00 19.44 -4.85
C GLU A 234 15.06 19.14 -3.78
N ASP A 235 15.42 20.13 -2.96
CA ASP A 235 16.37 19.98 -1.86
C ASP A 235 15.86 19.04 -0.77
N GLN A 236 14.56 19.07 -0.45
CA GLN A 236 13.94 18.17 0.52
C GLN A 236 13.91 16.73 -0.03
N TRP A 237 13.59 16.58 -1.32
CA TRP A 237 13.61 15.28 -1.98
C TRP A 237 15.02 14.67 -2.01
N ASP A 238 16.03 15.45 -2.36
CA ASP A 238 17.42 15.01 -2.39
C ASP A 238 17.88 14.56 -1.00
N ARG A 239 17.60 15.34 0.04
CA ARG A 239 17.88 14.93 1.41
C ARG A 239 17.17 13.64 1.81
N MET A 240 15.92 13.45 1.40
CA MET A 240 15.14 12.24 1.70
C MET A 240 15.81 11.00 1.08
N ARG A 241 16.12 11.04 -0.22
CA ARG A 241 16.72 9.89 -0.91
C ARG A 241 18.11 9.56 -0.38
N GLU A 242 18.92 10.57 -0.01
CA GLU A 242 20.24 10.39 0.63
C GLU A 242 20.12 9.72 2.01
N VAL A 243 19.16 10.16 2.83
CA VAL A 243 18.89 9.56 4.14
C VAL A 243 18.43 8.12 4.00
N VAL A 244 17.55 7.82 3.05
CA VAL A 244 17.09 6.44 2.77
C VAL A 244 18.26 5.58 2.28
N ALA A 245 19.03 6.06 1.30
CA ALA A 245 20.19 5.33 0.76
C ALA A 245 21.23 5.03 1.83
N THR A 246 21.56 6.02 2.67
CA THR A 246 22.53 5.86 3.79
C THR A 246 22.04 4.82 4.80
N TRP A 247 20.73 4.83 5.13
CA TRP A 247 20.15 3.85 6.02
C TRP A 247 20.18 2.45 5.42
N LEU A 248 19.82 2.29 4.15
CA LEU A 248 19.85 1.02 3.44
C LEU A 248 21.28 0.45 3.31
N ALA A 249 22.29 1.30 3.11
CA ALA A 249 23.69 0.88 3.10
C ALA A 249 24.11 0.29 4.47
N LYS A 250 23.74 0.94 5.59
CA LYS A 250 23.98 0.40 6.94
C LYS A 250 23.28 -0.92 7.18
N VAL A 251 22.06 -1.07 6.66
CA VAL A 251 21.31 -2.31 6.71
C VAL A 251 22.06 -3.43 5.98
N ALA A 252 22.59 -3.16 4.80
CA ALA A 252 23.39 -4.12 4.03
C ALA A 252 24.69 -4.52 4.75
N GLU A 253 25.39 -3.56 5.39
CA GLU A 253 26.62 -3.81 6.14
C GLU A 253 26.38 -4.69 7.38
N SER A 254 25.31 -4.47 8.13
CA SER A 254 24.97 -5.26 9.32
C SER A 254 24.84 -6.75 9.01
N ASN A 255 24.25 -7.11 7.88
CA ASN A 255 24.12 -8.50 7.44
C ASN A 255 25.42 -9.14 6.94
N ALA A 256 26.35 -8.34 6.38
CA ALA A 256 27.63 -8.86 5.95
C ALA A 256 28.48 -9.33 7.13
N VAL A 257 28.35 -8.66 8.29
CA VAL A 257 29.06 -9.02 9.52
C VAL A 257 28.51 -10.30 10.16
N GLU A 258 27.20 -10.55 10.11
CA GLU A 258 26.58 -11.76 10.62
C GLU A 258 26.93 -13.01 9.80
N ARG A 259 26.88 -12.92 8.47
CA ARG A 259 27.26 -14.03 7.55
C ARG A 259 28.75 -14.39 7.60
N GLY A 260 29.61 -13.51 8.09
CA GLY A 260 31.03 -13.77 8.25
C GLY A 260 31.41 -14.41 9.60
N ARG A 261 30.44 -14.68 10.50
CA ARG A 261 30.61 -15.30 11.80
C ARG A 261 30.15 -16.77 11.87
N ASP A 262 29.49 -17.26 10.82
CA ASP A 262 29.13 -18.67 10.62
C ASP A 262 30.16 -19.33 9.68
#